data_01f5da66b869a084423048bb683cec24
#
_entry.id   01f5da66b869a084423048bb683cec24
#
_cell.length_a   1.000
_cell.length_b   1.000
_cell.length_c   1.000
_cell.angle_alpha   90.00
_cell.angle_beta   90.00
_cell.angle_gamma   90.00
#
_symmetry.space_group_name_H-M   'P 1'
#
loop_
_entity.id
_entity.type
_entity.pdbx_description
1 polymer ?
#
loop_
_entity_poly.entity_id
_entity_poly.type
_entity_poly.pdbx_seq_one_letter_code
_entity_poly.pdbx_strand_id
1 'polypeptide(L)'
;MVRMHARDVGARGGERNCARAANTASSLAQSGIYAGEHVPLVMEVEVARANHWISNSIVARRGVGWARKPRVHKLTEEMQGQYHYTIGPYSEPVLTVEPGDRIVVETRDAFEGAIRTERDKPSRRLRMPFVNPQNGPIMIEGAEPGDAIAVHIERMRPRGEDPHGTCCMIPQFGALTGTALTATLNPPLPEITRKVPVNEKEVRWSARVVLPYAPHIGTLSTSPEIDSINSLTPGSHGGNMDLPDMGPGSITYLPVRSPGARLFIGDAHACQGDGEVCGTAVEYASETTIRVDLIKNWTLEWPRLEREDFIMAIGSARPLEDATRIAYRDLILWLEAEYGFGRWDAYMMLSQCGRVRLGNFVDPNYTVGAGILKKYIDGETG
;
A
#
# COMPACT_ATOMS: atom_id res chain seq x y z
N MET A 1 45.28 25.90 -0.88
CA MET A 1 46.31 25.56 0.14
C MET A 1 45.89 26.21 1.47
N VAL A 2 45.06 25.52 2.25
CA VAL A 2 44.82 25.79 3.68
C VAL A 2 44.57 24.45 4.35
N ARG A 3 45.51 24.04 5.21
CA ARG A 3 45.37 22.91 6.12
C ARG A 3 44.52 23.33 7.31
N MET A 4 43.56 22.51 7.74
CA MET A 4 43.00 22.60 9.09
C MET A 4 43.12 21.27 9.83
N HIS A 5 43.60 21.40 11.07
CA HIS A 5 43.96 20.33 12.00
C HIS A 5 42.72 19.61 12.55
N ALA A 6 42.86 18.29 12.67
CA ALA A 6 42.06 17.46 13.54
C ALA A 6 42.38 17.74 15.01
N ARG A 7 41.38 17.82 15.87
CA ARG A 7 41.53 17.68 17.33
C ARG A 7 40.62 16.54 17.79
N ASP A 8 41.29 15.53 18.32
CA ASP A 8 40.71 14.48 19.16
C ASP A 8 39.98 15.07 20.36
N VAL A 9 38.78 14.57 20.67
CA VAL A 9 38.19 14.62 22.01
C VAL A 9 37.59 13.25 22.30
N GLY A 10 38.06 12.69 23.41
CA GLY A 10 38.00 11.31 23.82
C GLY A 10 36.62 10.77 24.19
N ALA A 11 36.54 9.48 24.05
CA ALA A 11 35.51 8.61 24.59
C ALA A 11 35.62 8.49 26.11
N ARG A 12 34.48 8.60 26.83
CA ARG A 12 34.20 7.87 28.09
C ARG A 12 32.72 7.93 28.47
N GLY A 13 32.11 6.75 28.67
CA GLY A 13 31.07 6.54 29.66
C GLY A 13 29.62 6.38 29.15
N GLY A 14 29.14 5.14 29.11
CA GLY A 14 27.72 4.87 28.88
C GLY A 14 27.31 3.40 28.81
N GLU A 15 28.09 2.50 29.41
CA GLU A 15 27.61 1.14 29.70
C GLU A 15 26.95 1.10 31.08
N ARG A 16 25.64 1.22 31.14
CA ARG A 16 24.78 0.77 32.26
C ARG A 16 23.33 1.18 31.96
N ASN A 17 22.55 0.32 31.31
CA ASN A 17 21.07 0.24 31.42
C ASN A 17 20.46 -0.86 30.52
N CYS A 18 21.18 -1.99 30.31
CA CYS A 18 20.63 -3.12 29.56
C CYS A 18 20.20 -4.31 30.43
N ALA A 19 20.20 -4.17 31.79
CA ALA A 19 19.99 -5.30 32.70
C ALA A 19 18.65 -5.28 33.44
N ARG A 20 17.69 -4.41 33.10
CA ARG A 20 16.37 -4.38 33.79
C ARG A 20 15.17 -4.82 32.94
N ALA A 21 15.34 -5.07 31.66
CA ALA A 21 14.24 -5.51 30.78
C ALA A 21 14.10 -7.05 30.70
N ALA A 22 15.05 -7.82 31.22
CA ALA A 22 15.05 -9.28 31.10
C ALA A 22 14.29 -10.02 32.22
N ASN A 23 13.89 -9.35 33.28
CA ASN A 23 13.27 -10.00 34.44
C ASN A 23 11.75 -9.88 34.56
N THR A 24 11.06 -9.26 33.61
CA THR A 24 9.60 -9.19 33.60
C THR A 24 8.92 -10.17 32.62
N ALA A 25 9.70 -10.83 31.78
CA ALA A 25 9.15 -11.81 30.84
C ALA A 25 9.04 -13.25 31.42
N SER A 26 9.61 -13.49 32.62
CA SER A 26 9.65 -14.84 33.22
C SER A 26 8.45 -15.17 34.15
N SER A 27 7.57 -14.24 34.43
CA SER A 27 6.46 -14.50 35.39
C SER A 27 5.08 -14.73 34.76
N LEU A 28 4.98 -14.66 33.39
CA LEU A 28 3.71 -14.90 32.70
C LEU A 28 3.65 -16.25 31.96
N ALA A 29 4.69 -17.07 32.08
CA ALA A 29 4.77 -18.38 31.43
C ALA A 29 4.21 -19.55 32.25
N GLN A 30 3.48 -19.32 33.33
CA GLN A 30 2.95 -20.38 34.22
C GLN A 30 1.44 -20.42 34.34
N SER A 31 0.65 -19.89 33.39
CA SER A 31 -0.77 -20.25 33.32
C SER A 31 -1.00 -21.00 31.99
N GLY A 32 -0.83 -22.32 32.07
CA GLY A 32 -1.15 -23.20 30.95
C GLY A 32 -2.65 -23.17 30.67
N ILE A 33 -2.96 -22.88 29.43
CA ILE A 33 -4.09 -23.31 28.57
C ILE A 33 -3.92 -22.57 27.25
N TYR A 34 -3.28 -23.23 26.27
CA TYR A 34 -3.51 -23.06 24.82
C TYR A 34 -2.62 -24.05 24.06
N ALA A 35 -3.20 -25.22 23.75
CA ALA A 35 -2.66 -26.09 22.70
C ALA A 35 -3.13 -25.53 21.36
N GLY A 36 -2.21 -25.01 20.56
CA GLY A 36 -2.48 -24.50 19.22
C GLY A 36 -1.30 -23.69 18.69
N GLU A 37 -0.49 -24.31 17.84
CA GLU A 37 0.54 -23.76 16.97
C GLU A 37 1.51 -22.71 17.57
N HIS A 38 2.77 -23.10 17.75
CA HIS A 38 3.87 -22.24 18.14
C HIS A 38 4.09 -21.13 17.10
N VAL A 39 3.63 -19.91 17.41
CA VAL A 39 4.07 -18.70 16.73
C VAL A 39 5.49 -18.38 17.21
N PRO A 40 6.51 -18.24 16.35
CA PRO A 40 7.86 -17.91 16.80
C PRO A 40 7.92 -16.60 17.57
N LEU A 41 8.69 -16.55 18.64
CA LEU A 41 8.86 -15.39 19.55
C LEU A 41 9.23 -14.08 18.82
N VAL A 42 9.87 -14.18 17.65
CA VAL A 42 10.21 -13.04 16.77
C VAL A 42 8.96 -12.41 16.17
N MET A 43 7.92 -13.20 15.85
CA MET A 43 6.65 -12.68 15.35
C MET A 43 5.86 -11.94 16.43
N GLU A 44 5.93 -12.38 17.68
CA GLU A 44 5.24 -11.67 18.78
C GLU A 44 5.86 -10.30 19.07
N VAL A 45 7.18 -10.16 18.94
CA VAL A 45 7.88 -8.87 19.12
C VAL A 45 7.63 -7.92 17.96
N GLU A 46 7.57 -8.40 16.72
CA GLU A 46 7.24 -7.56 15.55
C GLU A 46 5.77 -7.13 15.56
N VAL A 47 4.86 -8.03 15.92
CA VAL A 47 3.43 -7.71 16.10
C VAL A 47 3.23 -6.74 17.29
N ALA A 48 4.00 -6.87 18.37
CA ALA A 48 3.93 -5.94 19.50
C ALA A 48 4.46 -4.55 19.16
N ARG A 49 5.52 -4.43 18.33
CA ARG A 49 6.02 -3.14 17.84
C ARG A 49 5.06 -2.51 16.85
N ALA A 50 4.52 -3.29 15.90
CA ALA A 50 3.51 -2.82 14.97
C ALA A 50 2.23 -2.30 15.67
N ASN A 51 1.89 -2.85 16.84
CA ASN A 51 0.70 -2.44 17.59
C ASN A 51 0.88 -1.14 18.40
N HIS A 52 2.10 -0.71 18.69
CA HIS A 52 2.32 0.46 19.56
C HIS A 52 1.94 1.78 18.86
N TRP A 53 2.28 1.96 17.60
CA TRP A 53 1.95 3.21 16.88
C TRP A 53 0.47 3.27 16.46
N ILE A 54 -0.19 2.11 16.27
CA ILE A 54 -1.61 2.04 15.90
C ILE A 54 -2.48 2.70 16.97
N SER A 55 -2.08 2.65 18.26
CA SER A 55 -2.80 3.34 19.34
C SER A 55 -2.85 4.87 19.20
N ASN A 56 -1.96 5.46 18.40
CA ASN A 56 -1.93 6.88 18.08
C ASN A 56 -2.40 7.20 16.67
N SER A 57 -2.85 6.19 15.91
CA SER A 57 -3.37 6.38 14.55
C SER A 57 -4.72 7.11 14.55
N ILE A 58 -5.13 7.61 13.39
CA ILE A 58 -6.47 8.22 13.20
C ILE A 58 -7.57 7.23 13.58
N VAL A 59 -7.40 5.94 13.30
CA VAL A 59 -8.37 4.89 13.70
C VAL A 59 -8.59 4.92 15.21
N ALA A 60 -7.53 4.95 16.00
CA ALA A 60 -7.60 4.99 17.46
C ALA A 60 -8.14 6.35 17.97
N ARG A 61 -7.68 7.47 17.42
CA ARG A 61 -8.15 8.82 17.78
C ARG A 61 -9.66 8.98 17.55
N ARG A 62 -10.22 8.31 16.53
CA ARG A 62 -11.64 8.30 16.22
C ARG A 62 -12.44 7.26 17.01
N GLY A 63 -11.80 6.57 17.95
CA GLY A 63 -12.46 5.65 18.88
C GLY A 63 -13.04 4.42 18.18
N VAL A 64 -12.44 3.97 17.09
CA VAL A 64 -12.88 2.74 16.42
C VAL A 64 -12.64 1.56 17.33
N GLY A 65 -13.70 0.88 17.70
CA GLY A 65 -13.69 -0.32 18.54
C GLY A 65 -14.43 -1.46 17.86
N TRP A 66 -14.16 -2.68 18.29
CA TRP A 66 -14.82 -3.86 17.76
C TRP A 66 -15.85 -4.39 18.73
N ALA A 67 -17.04 -4.69 18.23
CA ALA A 67 -18.12 -5.25 19.05
C ALA A 67 -17.83 -6.70 19.52
N ARG A 68 -16.91 -7.38 18.84
CA ARG A 68 -16.50 -8.77 19.10
C ARG A 68 -15.02 -9.00 18.83
N LYS A 69 -14.51 -10.17 19.18
CA LYS A 69 -13.16 -10.61 18.78
C LYS A 69 -13.10 -10.77 17.25
N PRO A 70 -12.10 -10.13 16.57
CA PRO A 70 -11.90 -10.25 15.14
C PRO A 70 -11.76 -11.71 14.68
N ARG A 71 -12.35 -12.02 13.53
CA ARG A 71 -12.19 -13.30 12.81
C ARG A 71 -11.10 -13.18 11.75
N VAL A 72 -10.62 -14.34 11.29
CA VAL A 72 -9.72 -14.43 10.14
C VAL A 72 -10.45 -15.15 9.03
N HIS A 73 -10.58 -14.50 7.90
CA HIS A 73 -11.13 -15.05 6.67
C HIS A 73 -10.01 -15.34 5.68
N LYS A 74 -10.23 -16.28 4.78
CA LYS A 74 -9.38 -16.50 3.61
C LYS A 74 -10.17 -16.20 2.36
N LEU A 75 -9.56 -15.49 1.43
CA LEU A 75 -10.05 -15.31 0.07
C LEU A 75 -9.04 -15.95 -0.87
N THR A 76 -9.23 -17.24 -1.11
CA THR A 76 -8.38 -18.05 -2.00
C THR A 76 -8.72 -17.79 -3.47
N GLU A 77 -7.84 -18.17 -4.39
CA GLU A 77 -8.13 -18.13 -5.84
C GLU A 77 -9.40 -18.90 -6.20
N GLU A 78 -9.63 -20.04 -5.55
CA GLU A 78 -10.84 -20.85 -5.78
C GLU A 78 -12.11 -20.11 -5.34
N MET A 79 -12.08 -19.47 -4.17
CA MET A 79 -13.21 -18.67 -3.67
C MET A 79 -13.44 -17.42 -4.51
N GLN A 80 -12.39 -16.79 -5.00
CA GLN A 80 -12.50 -15.64 -5.91
C GLN A 80 -13.18 -16.03 -7.21
N GLY A 81 -12.86 -17.19 -7.78
CA GLY A 81 -13.42 -17.68 -9.02
C GLY A 81 -13.11 -16.76 -10.19
N GLN A 82 -13.93 -15.73 -10.40
CA GLN A 82 -13.73 -14.73 -11.46
C GLN A 82 -13.04 -13.48 -10.90
N TYR A 83 -11.93 -13.09 -11.53
CA TYR A 83 -11.25 -11.83 -11.24
C TYR A 83 -11.90 -10.67 -11.98
N HIS A 84 -11.73 -9.46 -11.43
CA HIS A 84 -12.30 -8.23 -11.97
C HIS A 84 -11.22 -7.35 -12.61
N TYR A 85 -11.52 -6.79 -13.77
CA TYR A 85 -10.71 -5.81 -14.48
C TYR A 85 -11.35 -4.42 -14.49
N THR A 86 -12.46 -4.32 -13.76
CA THR A 86 -13.16 -3.06 -13.49
C THR A 86 -13.59 -3.03 -12.02
N ILE A 87 -13.53 -1.84 -11.44
CA ILE A 87 -13.94 -1.54 -10.07
C ILE A 87 -15.25 -0.78 -10.15
N GLY A 88 -16.30 -1.31 -9.55
CA GLY A 88 -17.63 -0.70 -9.61
C GLY A 88 -18.68 -1.45 -8.78
N PRO A 89 -19.90 -0.91 -8.67
CA PRO A 89 -20.95 -1.43 -7.78
C PRO A 89 -21.69 -2.65 -8.32
N TYR A 90 -21.40 -3.09 -9.54
CA TYR A 90 -22.23 -4.05 -10.27
C TYR A 90 -21.83 -5.52 -10.12
N SER A 91 -20.69 -5.80 -9.49
CA SER A 91 -20.24 -7.17 -9.24
C SER A 91 -20.79 -7.69 -7.92
N GLU A 92 -21.17 -8.98 -7.89
CA GLU A 92 -21.60 -9.61 -6.64
C GLU A 92 -20.42 -9.78 -5.68
N PRO A 93 -20.62 -9.55 -4.38
CA PRO A 93 -19.57 -9.74 -3.39
C PRO A 93 -19.16 -11.20 -3.26
N VAL A 94 -17.84 -11.45 -3.21
CA VAL A 94 -17.29 -12.79 -2.97
C VAL A 94 -17.15 -13.12 -1.48
N LEU A 95 -17.14 -12.08 -0.64
CA LEU A 95 -16.98 -12.19 0.81
C LEU A 95 -17.65 -11.02 1.50
N THR A 96 -18.24 -11.26 2.68
CA THR A 96 -18.71 -10.23 3.61
C THR A 96 -17.98 -10.37 4.93
N VAL A 97 -17.46 -9.26 5.46
CA VAL A 97 -16.71 -9.23 6.72
C VAL A 97 -17.22 -8.13 7.64
N GLU A 98 -17.07 -8.33 8.94
CA GLU A 98 -17.34 -7.28 9.93
C GLU A 98 -16.11 -6.39 10.14
N PRO A 99 -16.28 -5.13 10.53
CA PRO A 99 -15.16 -4.25 10.89
C PRO A 99 -14.27 -4.88 11.96
N GLY A 100 -12.95 -4.78 11.76
CA GLY A 100 -11.93 -5.38 12.59
C GLY A 100 -11.48 -6.78 12.14
N ASP A 101 -12.21 -7.44 11.26
CA ASP A 101 -11.82 -8.74 10.75
C ASP A 101 -10.54 -8.68 9.90
N ARG A 102 -9.79 -9.79 9.91
CA ARG A 102 -8.63 -10.02 9.04
C ARG A 102 -9.02 -10.83 7.84
N ILE A 103 -8.40 -10.53 6.71
CA ILE A 103 -8.60 -11.25 5.48
C ILE A 103 -7.23 -11.62 4.92
N VAL A 104 -7.00 -12.89 4.67
CA VAL A 104 -5.84 -13.40 3.96
C VAL A 104 -6.25 -13.55 2.51
N VAL A 105 -5.74 -12.68 1.63
CA VAL A 105 -6.09 -12.63 0.22
C VAL A 105 -4.98 -13.24 -0.61
N GLU A 106 -5.33 -14.20 -1.46
CA GLU A 106 -4.45 -14.76 -2.47
C GLU A 106 -4.59 -13.95 -3.77
N THR A 107 -3.60 -13.08 -4.06
CA THR A 107 -3.61 -12.31 -5.32
C THR A 107 -2.89 -13.06 -6.42
N ARG A 108 -3.26 -12.79 -7.67
CA ARG A 108 -2.47 -13.10 -8.86
C ARG A 108 -1.52 -11.97 -9.19
N ASP A 109 -0.50 -12.23 -10.00
CA ASP A 109 0.30 -11.16 -10.60
C ASP A 109 -0.54 -10.34 -11.60
N ALA A 110 -0.11 -9.14 -11.95
CA ALA A 110 -0.81 -8.23 -12.85
C ALA A 110 -1.11 -8.85 -14.25
N PHE A 111 -0.42 -9.93 -14.61
CA PHE A 111 -0.57 -10.62 -15.88
C PHE A 111 -1.37 -11.94 -15.78
N GLU A 112 -1.93 -12.24 -14.61
CA GLU A 112 -2.72 -13.45 -14.35
C GLU A 112 -1.97 -14.75 -14.69
N GLY A 113 -0.64 -14.75 -14.51
CA GLY A 113 0.23 -15.88 -14.84
C GLY A 113 0.40 -16.14 -16.34
N ALA A 114 -0.03 -15.24 -17.22
CA ALA A 114 0.12 -15.39 -18.67
C ALA A 114 1.59 -15.28 -19.12
N ILE A 115 2.41 -14.53 -18.39
CA ILE A 115 3.84 -14.37 -18.63
C ILE A 115 4.61 -15.37 -17.76
N ARG A 116 5.09 -16.44 -18.37
CA ARG A 116 5.72 -17.57 -17.67
C ARG A 116 7.24 -17.59 -17.79
N THR A 117 7.77 -17.10 -18.90
CA THR A 117 9.20 -17.13 -19.22
C THR A 117 9.67 -15.79 -19.77
N GLU A 118 10.98 -15.54 -19.75
CA GLU A 118 11.58 -14.34 -20.37
C GLU A 118 11.42 -14.29 -21.91
N ARG A 119 11.03 -15.40 -22.55
CA ARG A 119 10.73 -15.46 -23.99
C ARG A 119 9.30 -15.02 -24.30
N ASP A 120 8.44 -14.98 -23.32
CA ASP A 120 7.06 -14.51 -23.53
C ASP A 120 7.04 -13.02 -23.80
N LYS A 121 6.30 -12.64 -24.83
CA LYS A 121 6.14 -11.25 -25.23
C LYS A 121 4.78 -10.75 -24.75
N PRO A 122 4.73 -9.63 -24.00
CA PRO A 122 3.48 -9.02 -23.56
C PRO A 122 2.44 -8.87 -24.68
N SER A 123 2.84 -8.36 -25.84
CA SER A 123 1.94 -8.17 -27.01
C SER A 123 1.30 -9.46 -27.52
N ARG A 124 1.89 -10.63 -27.23
CA ARG A 124 1.39 -11.94 -27.66
C ARG A 124 0.64 -12.69 -26.57
N ARG A 125 0.88 -12.35 -25.31
CA ARG A 125 0.34 -13.03 -24.15
C ARG A 125 -0.79 -12.26 -23.47
N LEU A 126 -0.71 -10.94 -23.49
CA LEU A 126 -1.67 -10.10 -22.79
C LEU A 126 -2.78 -9.65 -23.73
N ARG A 127 -3.98 -9.59 -23.20
CA ARG A 127 -5.16 -9.06 -23.88
C ARG A 127 -5.55 -7.74 -23.22
N MET A 128 -4.96 -6.64 -23.68
CA MET A 128 -5.36 -5.32 -23.18
C MET A 128 -6.85 -5.04 -23.47
N PRO A 129 -7.59 -4.40 -22.55
CA PRO A 129 -7.17 -3.90 -21.23
C PRO A 129 -7.34 -4.91 -20.08
N PHE A 130 -7.50 -6.21 -20.35
CA PHE A 130 -7.74 -7.27 -19.36
C PHE A 130 -6.42 -7.70 -18.71
N VAL A 131 -5.83 -6.79 -17.96
CA VAL A 131 -4.65 -6.96 -17.12
C VAL A 131 -4.94 -6.38 -15.73
N ASN A 132 -4.09 -6.68 -14.77
CA ASN A 132 -4.26 -6.24 -13.39
C ASN A 132 -5.57 -6.79 -12.76
N PRO A 133 -5.65 -8.14 -12.57
CA PRO A 133 -6.83 -8.82 -12.01
C PRO A 133 -7.04 -8.47 -10.54
N GLN A 134 -8.26 -8.06 -10.18
CA GLN A 134 -8.62 -7.67 -8.83
C GLN A 134 -9.40 -8.75 -8.10
N ASN A 135 -9.02 -9.02 -6.84
CA ASN A 135 -9.82 -9.77 -5.89
C ASN A 135 -10.95 -8.88 -5.33
N GLY A 136 -12.05 -9.51 -4.95
CA GLY A 136 -13.23 -8.84 -4.42
C GLY A 136 -14.43 -8.96 -5.37
N PRO A 137 -15.48 -8.12 -5.20
CA PRO A 137 -15.60 -7.15 -4.12
C PRO A 137 -15.82 -7.82 -2.75
N ILE A 138 -15.20 -7.25 -1.73
CA ILE A 138 -15.39 -7.65 -0.34
C ILE A 138 -16.31 -6.63 0.31
N MET A 139 -17.44 -7.08 0.84
CA MET A 139 -18.40 -6.23 1.57
C MET A 139 -17.93 -6.01 3.00
N ILE A 140 -17.93 -4.78 3.44
CA ILE A 140 -17.71 -4.40 4.84
C ILE A 140 -19.05 -4.10 5.49
N GLU A 141 -19.44 -4.92 6.47
CA GLU A 141 -20.74 -4.82 7.10
C GLU A 141 -20.95 -3.46 7.78
N GLY A 142 -22.10 -2.84 7.53
CA GLY A 142 -22.47 -1.55 8.09
C GLY A 142 -21.76 -0.33 7.47
N ALA A 143 -20.95 -0.51 6.43
CA ALA A 143 -20.35 0.61 5.71
C ALA A 143 -21.38 1.28 4.79
N GLU A 144 -21.54 2.59 4.92
CA GLU A 144 -22.50 3.42 4.18
C GLU A 144 -21.81 4.61 3.52
N PRO A 145 -22.35 5.14 2.42
CA PRO A 145 -21.83 6.35 1.80
C PRO A 145 -21.64 7.49 2.81
N GLY A 146 -20.45 8.13 2.80
CA GLY A 146 -20.06 9.15 3.76
C GLY A 146 -19.19 8.63 4.91
N ASP A 147 -19.03 7.32 5.03
CA ASP A 147 -18.03 6.69 5.89
C ASP A 147 -16.67 6.59 5.21
N ALA A 148 -15.67 6.11 5.94
CA ALA A 148 -14.41 5.66 5.40
C ALA A 148 -14.06 4.26 5.93
N ILE A 149 -13.34 3.47 5.15
CA ILE A 149 -12.70 2.26 5.64
C ILE A 149 -11.21 2.51 5.84
N ALA A 150 -10.64 1.87 6.86
CA ALA A 150 -9.21 1.84 7.11
C ALA A 150 -8.69 0.42 6.81
N VAL A 151 -7.87 0.30 5.78
CA VAL A 151 -7.26 -0.98 5.38
C VAL A 151 -5.84 -1.02 5.89
N HIS A 152 -5.60 -1.86 6.89
CA HIS A 152 -4.27 -2.13 7.44
C HIS A 152 -3.63 -3.24 6.64
N ILE A 153 -2.49 -3.00 6.04
CA ILE A 153 -1.68 -4.06 5.42
C ILE A 153 -0.76 -4.61 6.49
N GLU A 154 -1.07 -5.81 6.99
CA GLU A 154 -0.34 -6.42 8.11
C GLU A 154 0.85 -7.26 7.64
N ARG A 155 0.69 -7.99 6.54
CA ARG A 155 1.72 -8.85 5.98
C ARG A 155 1.53 -9.07 4.48
N MET A 156 2.64 -9.21 3.77
CA MET A 156 2.67 -9.68 2.38
C MET A 156 3.77 -10.71 2.21
N ARG A 157 3.51 -11.80 1.49
CA ARG A 157 4.52 -12.81 1.19
C ARG A 157 4.32 -13.40 -0.21
N PRO A 158 5.42 -13.82 -0.86
CA PRO A 158 5.33 -14.48 -2.15
C PRO A 158 4.61 -15.83 -2.05
N ARG A 159 3.83 -16.17 -3.08
CA ARG A 159 3.12 -17.46 -3.19
C ARG A 159 3.85 -18.42 -4.11
N GLY A 160 3.66 -19.73 -3.84
CA GLY A 160 4.23 -20.83 -4.61
C GLY A 160 5.53 -21.38 -4.01
N GLU A 161 5.99 -22.51 -4.56
CA GLU A 161 7.21 -23.19 -4.09
C GLU A 161 8.49 -22.49 -4.55
N ASP A 162 8.47 -21.87 -5.74
CA ASP A 162 9.57 -21.12 -6.33
C ASP A 162 9.06 -19.75 -6.85
N PRO A 163 8.83 -18.79 -5.95
CA PRO A 163 8.20 -17.54 -6.32
C PRO A 163 9.09 -16.69 -7.22
N HIS A 164 8.51 -16.20 -8.31
CA HIS A 164 9.14 -15.28 -9.24
C HIS A 164 8.27 -14.06 -9.47
N GLY A 165 8.90 -12.91 -9.48
CA GLY A 165 8.28 -11.69 -9.97
C GLY A 165 8.51 -11.51 -11.48
N THR A 166 7.68 -10.71 -12.09
CA THR A 166 7.72 -10.40 -13.53
C THR A 166 7.82 -8.90 -13.72
N CYS A 167 8.80 -8.44 -14.50
CA CYS A 167 8.87 -7.06 -14.95
C CYS A 167 8.89 -7.06 -16.49
N CYS A 168 8.08 -6.21 -17.11
CA CYS A 168 7.93 -6.15 -18.54
C CYS A 168 8.09 -4.71 -19.08
N MET A 169 8.73 -4.58 -20.21
CA MET A 169 8.53 -3.42 -21.08
C MET A 169 7.40 -3.79 -22.06
N ILE A 170 6.25 -3.14 -21.89
CA ILE A 170 5.06 -3.37 -22.72
C ILE A 170 5.01 -2.31 -23.82
N PRO A 171 4.73 -2.68 -25.07
CA PRO A 171 4.67 -1.73 -26.17
C PRO A 171 3.70 -0.57 -25.87
N GLN A 172 4.16 0.66 -26.06
CA GLN A 172 3.40 1.90 -25.85
C GLN A 172 2.93 2.13 -24.39
N PHE A 173 3.50 1.42 -23.41
CA PHE A 173 3.22 1.59 -22.00
C PHE A 173 4.51 1.89 -21.23
N GLY A 174 4.48 2.85 -20.31
CA GLY A 174 5.66 3.33 -19.58
C GLY A 174 5.96 4.81 -19.81
N ALA A 175 6.67 5.43 -18.87
CA ALA A 175 6.90 6.87 -18.83
C ALA A 175 7.74 7.43 -19.99
N LEU A 176 8.60 6.60 -20.58
CA LEU A 176 9.49 7.01 -21.65
C LEU A 176 8.98 6.61 -23.05
N THR A 177 7.73 6.15 -23.13
CA THR A 177 7.03 5.86 -24.37
C THR A 177 6.01 6.96 -24.68
N GLY A 178 5.42 6.94 -25.88
CA GLY A 178 4.13 7.60 -26.08
C GLY A 178 3.09 6.96 -25.17
N THR A 179 2.10 7.74 -24.73
CA THR A 179 1.01 7.18 -23.93
C THR A 179 0.15 6.24 -24.78
N ALA A 180 -0.60 5.35 -24.13
CA ALA A 180 -1.59 4.52 -24.82
C ALA A 180 -2.66 5.33 -25.58
N LEU A 181 -2.81 6.63 -25.23
CA LEU A 181 -3.73 7.57 -25.90
C LEU A 181 -3.08 8.40 -27.00
N THR A 182 -1.74 8.45 -27.07
CA THR A 182 -1.01 9.29 -28.04
C THR A 182 0.08 8.47 -28.70
N ALA A 183 -0.18 8.01 -29.91
CA ALA A 183 0.83 7.37 -30.73
C ALA A 183 1.93 8.38 -31.11
N THR A 184 3.18 7.94 -31.06
CA THR A 184 4.34 8.73 -31.52
C THR A 184 4.77 8.29 -32.90
N LEU A 185 5.46 9.17 -33.65
CA LEU A 185 6.06 8.82 -34.94
C LEU A 185 7.29 7.91 -34.79
N ASN A 186 7.88 7.85 -33.61
CA ASN A 186 9.03 6.99 -33.35
C ASN A 186 8.59 5.54 -33.09
N PRO A 187 9.43 4.55 -33.43
CA PRO A 187 9.19 3.17 -33.05
C PRO A 187 8.97 3.05 -31.53
N PRO A 188 8.12 2.13 -31.08
CA PRO A 188 7.98 1.85 -29.66
C PRO A 188 9.30 1.31 -29.09
N LEU A 189 9.49 1.46 -27.78
CA LEU A 189 10.59 0.82 -27.07
C LEU A 189 10.54 -0.70 -27.26
N PRO A 190 11.69 -1.40 -27.14
CA PRO A 190 11.72 -2.85 -27.30
C PRO A 190 10.85 -3.52 -26.26
N GLU A 191 10.23 -4.61 -26.66
CA GLU A 191 9.42 -5.44 -25.76
C GLU A 191 10.34 -6.46 -25.07
N ILE A 192 10.47 -6.35 -23.75
CA ILE A 192 11.35 -7.17 -22.93
C ILE A 192 10.56 -7.72 -21.75
N THR A 193 10.78 -8.99 -21.44
CA THR A 193 10.28 -9.66 -20.24
C THR A 193 11.45 -10.10 -19.37
N ARG A 194 11.36 -9.88 -18.07
CA ARG A 194 12.28 -10.36 -17.07
C ARG A 194 11.52 -11.11 -15.98
N LYS A 195 12.00 -12.31 -15.67
CA LYS A 195 11.54 -13.10 -14.53
C LYS A 195 12.63 -13.08 -13.47
N VAL A 196 12.29 -12.72 -12.25
CA VAL A 196 13.26 -12.57 -11.16
C VAL A 196 12.82 -13.39 -9.95
N PRO A 197 13.71 -14.19 -9.33
CA PRO A 197 13.42 -14.87 -8.08
C PRO A 197 13.08 -13.88 -6.97
N VAL A 198 12.03 -14.18 -6.21
CA VAL A 198 11.54 -13.35 -5.11
C VAL A 198 11.42 -14.20 -3.84
N ASN A 199 11.87 -13.68 -2.72
CA ASN A 199 11.60 -14.26 -1.39
C ASN A 199 11.30 -13.13 -0.38
N GLU A 200 10.96 -13.47 0.86
CA GLU A 200 10.60 -12.49 1.90
C GLU A 200 11.76 -11.57 2.35
N LYS A 201 12.93 -11.63 1.70
CA LYS A 201 14.09 -10.77 2.02
C LYS A 201 14.55 -9.96 0.82
N GLU A 202 14.54 -10.55 -0.37
CA GLU A 202 15.18 -10.00 -1.54
C GLU A 202 14.46 -10.33 -2.84
N VAL A 203 14.67 -9.48 -3.83
CA VAL A 203 14.37 -9.66 -5.25
C VAL A 203 15.71 -9.77 -5.99
N ARG A 204 15.99 -10.92 -6.55
CA ARG A 204 17.26 -11.15 -7.24
C ARG A 204 17.19 -10.71 -8.70
N TRP A 205 17.38 -9.41 -8.90
CA TRP A 205 17.28 -8.81 -10.22
C TRP A 205 18.30 -9.35 -11.25
N SER A 206 19.52 -9.62 -10.80
CA SER A 206 20.58 -10.22 -11.61
C SER A 206 21.67 -10.81 -10.72
N ALA A 207 22.70 -11.44 -11.31
CA ALA A 207 23.88 -11.90 -10.58
C ALA A 207 24.62 -10.74 -9.86
N ARG A 208 24.46 -9.49 -10.32
CA ARG A 208 25.14 -8.31 -9.77
C ARG A 208 24.23 -7.41 -8.93
N VAL A 209 22.91 -7.51 -9.08
CA VAL A 209 21.95 -6.60 -8.48
C VAL A 209 20.92 -7.41 -7.69
N VAL A 210 20.91 -7.17 -6.40
CA VAL A 210 19.89 -7.68 -5.48
C VAL A 210 19.16 -6.47 -4.90
N LEU A 211 17.83 -6.46 -5.04
CA LEU A 211 16.96 -5.41 -4.51
C LEU A 211 16.33 -5.90 -3.20
N PRO A 212 16.00 -5.01 -2.27
CA PRO A 212 15.26 -5.40 -1.09
C PRO A 212 13.86 -5.87 -1.48
N TYR A 213 13.33 -6.87 -0.77
CA TYR A 213 11.92 -7.17 -0.80
C TYR A 213 11.18 -6.08 0.00
N ALA A 214 10.53 -5.17 -0.71
CA ALA A 214 9.78 -4.05 -0.16
C ALA A 214 8.35 -4.08 -0.73
N PRO A 215 7.54 -5.10 -0.31
CA PRO A 215 6.27 -5.35 -0.95
C PRO A 215 5.22 -4.31 -0.62
N HIS A 216 4.35 -4.06 -1.59
CA HIS A 216 3.17 -3.21 -1.43
C HIS A 216 2.07 -3.65 -2.39
N ILE A 217 0.87 -3.14 -2.15
CA ILE A 217 -0.29 -3.31 -3.02
C ILE A 217 -0.36 -2.12 -3.97
N GLY A 218 -0.34 -2.38 -5.28
CA GLY A 218 -0.53 -1.36 -6.30
C GLY A 218 -1.98 -0.90 -6.37
N THR A 219 -2.92 -1.85 -6.43
CA THR A 219 -4.35 -1.55 -6.54
C THR A 219 -5.11 -1.85 -5.26
N LEU A 220 -5.65 -0.80 -4.65
CA LEU A 220 -6.53 -0.88 -3.48
C LEU A 220 -7.66 0.14 -3.62
N SER A 221 -8.91 -0.32 -3.56
CA SER A 221 -10.04 0.53 -3.94
C SER A 221 -11.34 0.18 -3.24
N THR A 222 -12.17 1.18 -3.02
CA THR A 222 -13.61 1.00 -2.83
C THR A 222 -14.36 1.21 -4.15
N SER A 223 -15.60 0.74 -4.22
CA SER A 223 -16.43 0.97 -5.39
C SER A 223 -16.87 2.44 -5.49
N PRO A 224 -16.79 3.07 -6.67
CA PRO A 224 -17.53 4.28 -6.95
C PRO A 224 -19.05 4.08 -6.76
N GLU A 225 -19.82 5.18 -6.74
CA GLU A 225 -21.27 5.13 -6.58
C GLU A 225 -21.98 4.49 -7.79
N ILE A 226 -21.57 4.87 -9.00
CA ILE A 226 -22.23 4.45 -10.24
C ILE A 226 -21.25 4.01 -11.35
N ASP A 227 -20.02 4.51 -11.35
CA ASP A 227 -19.08 4.21 -12.42
C ASP A 227 -18.51 2.78 -12.32
N SER A 228 -18.08 2.25 -13.46
CA SER A 228 -17.25 1.05 -13.54
C SER A 228 -15.93 1.43 -14.17
N ILE A 229 -14.88 1.53 -13.33
CA ILE A 229 -13.58 2.08 -13.68
C ILE A 229 -12.60 0.93 -13.94
N ASN A 230 -11.83 1.03 -15.03
CA ASN A 230 -10.79 0.04 -15.34
C ASN A 230 -9.77 -0.08 -14.20
N SER A 231 -9.35 -1.30 -13.88
CA SER A 231 -8.44 -1.60 -12.76
C SER A 231 -7.08 -0.90 -12.83
N LEU A 232 -6.64 -0.46 -14.02
CA LEU A 232 -5.43 0.34 -14.21
C LEU A 232 -5.61 1.84 -13.89
N THR A 233 -6.81 2.29 -13.51
CA THR A 233 -7.07 3.72 -13.38
C THR A 233 -7.19 4.11 -11.92
N PRO A 234 -6.23 4.85 -11.35
CA PRO A 234 -6.36 5.42 -10.02
C PRO A 234 -7.25 6.67 -10.03
N GLY A 235 -7.87 6.95 -8.88
CA GLY A 235 -8.77 8.10 -8.72
C GLY A 235 -9.20 8.32 -7.28
N SER A 236 -10.28 9.08 -7.11
CA SER A 236 -10.82 9.38 -5.77
C SER A 236 -11.37 8.15 -5.03
N HIS A 237 -11.56 7.04 -5.71
CA HIS A 237 -11.99 5.75 -5.15
C HIS A 237 -10.81 4.88 -4.66
N GLY A 238 -9.57 5.29 -4.89
CA GLY A 238 -8.35 4.50 -4.79
C GLY A 238 -7.93 4.04 -6.17
N GLY A 239 -7.99 2.75 -6.46
CA GLY A 239 -7.59 2.16 -7.73
C GLY A 239 -6.10 1.84 -7.78
N ASN A 240 -5.52 1.90 -8.98
CA ASN A 240 -4.11 1.57 -9.24
C ASN A 240 -3.18 2.71 -8.83
N MET A 241 -3.01 2.89 -7.53
CA MET A 241 -2.22 4.01 -6.99
C MET A 241 -0.71 3.77 -7.07
N ASP A 242 -0.28 2.51 -7.10
CA ASP A 242 1.11 2.07 -7.19
C ASP A 242 2.05 2.80 -6.23
N LEU A 243 1.54 3.08 -5.04
CA LEU A 243 2.26 3.86 -4.05
C LEU A 243 3.10 2.94 -3.17
N PRO A 244 4.46 2.98 -3.26
CA PRO A 244 5.33 2.04 -2.53
C PRO A 244 5.13 2.02 -1.01
N ASP A 245 4.50 3.05 -0.48
CA ASP A 245 4.20 3.18 0.95
C ASP A 245 2.99 2.33 1.38
N MET A 246 2.19 1.78 0.46
CA MET A 246 1.04 0.89 0.74
C MET A 246 1.47 -0.56 0.98
N GLY A 247 2.46 -0.76 1.83
CA GLY A 247 3.01 -2.06 2.22
C GLY A 247 2.76 -2.40 3.68
N PRO A 248 3.32 -3.52 4.18
CA PRO A 248 3.19 -3.93 5.58
C PRO A 248 3.51 -2.80 6.56
N GLY A 249 2.64 -2.63 7.56
CA GLY A 249 2.74 -1.53 8.55
C GLY A 249 2.14 -0.21 8.06
N SER A 250 1.36 -0.18 6.99
CA SER A 250 0.58 0.98 6.57
C SER A 250 -0.90 0.82 6.87
N ILE A 251 -1.59 1.96 6.97
CA ILE A 251 -3.05 2.07 6.97
C ILE A 251 -3.45 2.94 5.79
N THR A 252 -4.24 2.40 4.88
CA THR A 252 -4.82 3.17 3.78
C THR A 252 -6.28 3.46 4.09
N TYR A 253 -6.64 4.74 4.10
CA TYR A 253 -8.01 5.21 4.29
C TYR A 253 -8.66 5.43 2.93
N LEU A 254 -9.81 4.80 2.73
CA LEU A 254 -10.57 4.90 1.47
C LEU A 254 -11.98 5.42 1.73
N PRO A 255 -12.51 6.30 0.87
CA PRO A 255 -13.88 6.78 0.99
C PRO A 255 -14.89 5.67 0.71
N VAL A 256 -16.01 5.64 1.41
CA VAL A 256 -17.15 4.79 1.10
C VAL A 256 -18.14 5.59 0.27
N ARG A 257 -18.40 5.15 -0.97
CA ARG A 257 -19.34 5.79 -1.91
C ARG A 257 -20.53 4.91 -2.27
N SER A 258 -20.41 3.60 -2.01
CA SER A 258 -21.49 2.63 -2.21
C SER A 258 -21.68 1.77 -0.96
N PRO A 259 -22.91 1.26 -0.69
CA PRO A 259 -23.16 0.41 0.47
C PRO A 259 -22.20 -0.77 0.54
N GLY A 260 -21.64 -1.03 1.74
CA GLY A 260 -20.67 -2.07 1.99
C GLY A 260 -19.26 -1.75 1.50
N ALA A 261 -18.97 -0.53 1.06
CA ALA A 261 -17.70 -0.07 0.49
C ALA A 261 -17.26 -0.84 -0.76
N ARG A 262 -17.52 -2.15 -0.84
CA ARG A 262 -17.11 -3.05 -1.93
C ARG A 262 -15.63 -2.93 -2.21
N LEU A 263 -14.81 -3.43 -1.28
CA LEU A 263 -13.35 -3.36 -1.36
C LEU A 263 -12.81 -4.30 -2.44
N PHE A 264 -11.94 -3.75 -3.31
CA PHE A 264 -11.13 -4.49 -4.28
C PHE A 264 -9.66 -4.37 -3.91
N ILE A 265 -8.90 -5.45 -4.13
CA ILE A 265 -7.48 -5.54 -3.84
C ILE A 265 -6.78 -6.46 -4.84
N GLY A 266 -5.62 -6.04 -5.33
CA GLY A 266 -4.82 -6.83 -6.26
C GLY A 266 -3.48 -6.15 -6.53
N ASP A 267 -2.79 -6.62 -7.57
CA ASP A 267 -1.59 -5.93 -8.06
C ASP A 267 -0.49 -5.84 -7.00
N ALA A 268 -0.02 -6.98 -6.56
CA ALA A 268 1.04 -7.02 -5.57
C ALA A 268 2.40 -6.84 -6.24
N HIS A 269 3.19 -5.90 -5.72
CA HIS A 269 4.54 -5.60 -6.16
C HIS A 269 5.55 -6.06 -5.11
N ALA A 270 6.57 -6.82 -5.50
CA ALA A 270 7.64 -7.25 -4.61
C ALA A 270 8.62 -6.09 -4.31
N CYS A 271 8.78 -5.19 -5.24
CA CYS A 271 9.44 -3.89 -5.10
C CYS A 271 9.11 -3.00 -6.30
N GLN A 272 9.15 -1.69 -6.09
CA GLN A 272 8.94 -0.66 -7.11
C GLN A 272 9.73 0.59 -6.74
N GLY A 273 10.29 1.27 -7.73
CA GLY A 273 10.81 2.62 -7.59
C GLY A 273 9.73 3.68 -7.80
N ASP A 274 9.97 4.90 -7.35
CA ASP A 274 9.05 6.02 -7.54
C ASP A 274 8.67 6.18 -9.01
N GLY A 275 7.37 6.23 -9.28
CA GLY A 275 6.79 6.50 -10.58
C GLY A 275 6.60 5.29 -11.49
N GLU A 276 7.05 4.10 -11.10
CA GLU A 276 6.88 2.87 -11.88
C GLU A 276 7.30 3.01 -13.36
N VAL A 277 8.47 3.59 -13.59
CA VAL A 277 8.91 4.22 -14.83
C VAL A 277 8.76 3.37 -16.10
N CYS A 278 8.94 2.04 -16.01
CA CYS A 278 8.78 1.19 -17.19
C CYS A 278 7.34 0.69 -17.42
N GLY A 279 6.40 1.06 -16.53
CA GLY A 279 4.99 0.67 -16.62
C GLY A 279 4.68 -0.66 -15.93
N THR A 280 5.65 -1.25 -15.28
CA THR A 280 5.50 -2.42 -14.40
C THR A 280 6.50 -2.34 -13.26
N ALA A 281 6.10 -2.78 -12.10
CA ALA A 281 6.99 -3.07 -10.98
C ALA A 281 7.63 -4.46 -11.11
N VAL A 282 7.93 -5.10 -10.01
CA VAL A 282 8.17 -6.55 -9.94
C VAL A 282 6.86 -7.20 -9.51
N GLU A 283 6.04 -7.50 -10.51
CA GLU A 283 4.71 -8.08 -10.39
C GLU A 283 4.77 -9.52 -9.88
N TYR A 284 4.05 -9.85 -8.83
CA TYR A 284 4.10 -11.21 -8.28
C TYR A 284 2.77 -11.65 -7.66
N ALA A 285 2.55 -12.96 -7.59
CA ALA A 285 1.44 -13.52 -6.85
C ALA A 285 1.75 -13.49 -5.34
N SER A 286 0.87 -12.91 -4.55
CA SER A 286 1.06 -12.75 -3.10
C SER A 286 0.00 -13.44 -2.26
N GLU A 287 0.37 -13.75 -1.01
CA GLU A 287 -0.56 -13.90 0.08
C GLU A 287 -0.48 -12.65 0.93
N THR A 288 -1.53 -11.85 0.91
CA THR A 288 -1.59 -10.56 1.61
C THR A 288 -2.60 -10.62 2.74
N THR A 289 -2.15 -10.34 3.97
CA THR A 289 -3.01 -10.22 5.14
C THR A 289 -3.37 -8.77 5.37
N ILE A 290 -4.65 -8.47 5.33
CA ILE A 290 -5.20 -7.16 5.66
C ILE A 290 -6.15 -7.25 6.85
N ARG A 291 -6.31 -6.15 7.59
CA ARG A 291 -7.42 -5.91 8.52
C ARG A 291 -8.20 -4.70 8.03
N VAL A 292 -9.53 -4.75 8.12
CA VAL A 292 -10.38 -3.64 7.68
C VAL A 292 -11.19 -3.11 8.84
N ASP A 293 -11.02 -1.83 9.16
CA ASP A 293 -11.82 -1.10 10.13
C ASP A 293 -12.79 -0.14 9.41
N LEU A 294 -13.92 0.16 10.06
CA LEU A 294 -14.93 1.10 9.57
C LEU A 294 -14.93 2.36 10.43
N ILE A 295 -14.77 3.50 9.81
CA ILE A 295 -14.83 4.82 10.45
C ILE A 295 -16.12 5.51 10.02
N LYS A 296 -17.10 5.58 10.92
CA LYS A 296 -18.39 6.18 10.65
C LYS A 296 -18.30 7.70 10.54
N ASN A 297 -19.07 8.26 9.62
CA ASN A 297 -19.20 9.71 9.43
C ASN A 297 -17.86 10.44 9.21
N TRP A 298 -16.95 9.80 8.46
CA TRP A 298 -15.70 10.41 8.04
C TRP A 298 -15.63 10.45 6.52
N THR A 299 -16.18 11.50 5.97
CA THR A 299 -16.20 11.69 4.51
C THR A 299 -14.82 12.10 4.01
N LEU A 300 -14.26 11.27 3.16
CA LEU A 300 -13.02 11.54 2.43
C LEU A 300 -13.34 11.89 0.98
N GLU A 301 -12.65 12.89 0.45
CA GLU A 301 -12.69 13.19 -0.99
C GLU A 301 -11.70 12.28 -1.74
N TRP A 302 -10.53 12.08 -1.17
CA TRP A 302 -9.40 11.31 -1.73
C TRP A 302 -8.86 10.29 -0.74
N PRO A 303 -8.18 9.22 -1.22
CA PRO A 303 -7.49 8.30 -0.33
C PRO A 303 -6.42 8.98 0.51
N ARG A 304 -6.18 8.44 1.71
CA ARG A 304 -5.12 8.87 2.62
C ARG A 304 -4.33 7.66 3.09
N LEU A 305 -3.09 7.89 3.48
CA LEU A 305 -2.21 6.85 4.00
C LEU A 305 -1.57 7.31 5.30
N GLU A 306 -1.44 6.40 6.23
CA GLU A 306 -0.76 6.61 7.50
C GLU A 306 0.25 5.50 7.74
N ARG A 307 1.44 5.89 8.18
CA ARG A 307 2.48 5.00 8.69
C ARG A 307 2.88 5.44 10.09
N GLU A 308 3.81 4.69 10.70
CA GLU A 308 4.31 5.01 12.04
C GLU A 308 4.84 6.43 12.14
N ASP A 309 5.62 6.87 11.15
CA ASP A 309 6.39 8.11 11.17
C ASP A 309 5.81 9.25 10.32
N PHE A 310 4.81 9.00 9.47
CA PHE A 310 4.22 10.04 8.62
C PHE A 310 2.75 9.79 8.27
N ILE A 311 2.10 10.85 7.81
CA ILE A 311 0.80 10.80 7.13
C ILE A 311 0.95 11.35 5.71
N MET A 312 0.06 10.90 4.80
CA MET A 312 0.11 11.25 3.39
C MET A 312 -1.31 11.29 2.81
N ALA A 313 -1.65 12.35 2.08
CA ALA A 313 -2.84 12.40 1.24
C ALA A 313 -2.47 12.02 -0.19
N ILE A 314 -3.37 11.35 -0.90
CA ILE A 314 -3.10 10.77 -2.22
C ILE A 314 -4.00 11.47 -3.25
N GLY A 315 -3.40 11.97 -4.33
CA GLY A 315 -4.11 12.56 -5.45
C GLY A 315 -3.78 11.83 -6.75
N SER A 316 -4.80 11.60 -7.57
CA SER A 316 -4.61 10.94 -8.87
C SER A 316 -5.29 11.71 -9.98
N ALA A 317 -4.51 12.17 -10.96
CA ALA A 317 -4.98 12.95 -12.10
C ALA A 317 -3.93 13.01 -13.21
N ARG A 318 -4.31 13.51 -14.38
CA ARG A 318 -3.41 14.04 -15.41
C ARG A 318 -3.75 15.51 -15.69
N PRO A 319 -2.75 16.38 -15.86
CA PRO A 319 -1.31 16.11 -15.75
C PRO A 319 -0.85 15.88 -14.31
N LEU A 320 0.45 15.58 -14.09
CA LEU A 320 1.04 15.27 -12.79
C LEU A 320 0.88 16.41 -11.77
N GLU A 321 0.91 17.66 -12.25
CA GLU A 321 0.71 18.86 -11.43
C GLU A 321 -0.68 18.87 -10.77
N ASP A 322 -1.70 18.36 -11.44
CA ASP A 322 -3.05 18.31 -10.87
C ASP A 322 -3.16 17.19 -9.82
N ALA A 323 -2.53 16.04 -10.03
CA ALA A 323 -2.39 15.01 -8.98
C ALA A 323 -1.69 15.58 -7.74
N THR A 324 -0.63 16.35 -7.94
CA THR A 324 0.12 17.00 -6.86
C THR A 324 -0.74 18.04 -6.12
N ARG A 325 -1.50 18.88 -6.84
CA ARG A 325 -2.41 19.88 -6.25
C ARG A 325 -3.50 19.22 -5.40
N ILE A 326 -4.08 18.12 -5.90
CA ILE A 326 -5.09 17.34 -5.18
C ILE A 326 -4.49 16.82 -3.87
N ALA A 327 -3.34 16.16 -3.92
CA ALA A 327 -2.69 15.58 -2.75
C ALA A 327 -2.34 16.64 -1.69
N TYR A 328 -1.73 17.76 -2.08
CA TYR A 328 -1.40 18.83 -1.12
C TYR A 328 -2.65 19.51 -0.56
N ARG A 329 -3.65 19.77 -1.40
CA ARG A 329 -4.93 20.35 -0.93
C ARG A 329 -5.57 19.46 0.15
N ASP A 330 -5.67 18.15 -0.11
CA ASP A 330 -6.28 17.24 0.85
C ASP A 330 -5.44 17.10 2.12
N LEU A 331 -4.11 17.10 2.03
CA LEU A 331 -3.22 17.10 3.20
C LEU A 331 -3.40 18.36 4.06
N ILE A 332 -3.49 19.54 3.45
CA ILE A 332 -3.73 20.81 4.18
C ILE A 332 -5.06 20.75 4.92
N LEU A 333 -6.12 20.30 4.25
CA LEU A 333 -7.43 20.16 4.88
C LEU A 333 -7.44 19.10 5.99
N TRP A 334 -6.64 18.07 5.85
CA TRP A 334 -6.47 17.05 6.90
C TRP A 334 -5.75 17.61 8.11
N LEU A 335 -4.66 18.38 7.92
CA LEU A 335 -3.94 19.05 9.00
C LEU A 335 -4.83 20.08 9.72
N GLU A 336 -5.66 20.81 8.99
CA GLU A 336 -6.62 21.75 9.58
C GLU A 336 -7.67 21.00 10.43
N ALA A 337 -8.26 19.94 9.90
CA ALA A 337 -9.38 19.25 10.54
C ALA A 337 -8.97 18.37 11.74
N GLU A 338 -7.84 17.69 11.67
CA GLU A 338 -7.46 16.66 12.65
C GLU A 338 -6.29 17.06 13.57
N TYR A 339 -5.48 18.04 13.15
CA TYR A 339 -4.28 18.45 13.87
C TYR A 339 -4.32 19.92 14.33
N GLY A 340 -5.41 20.65 14.01
CA GLY A 340 -5.64 22.01 14.48
C GLY A 340 -4.75 23.10 13.87
N PHE A 341 -4.08 22.81 12.75
CA PHE A 341 -3.29 23.83 12.05
C PHE A 341 -4.19 24.85 11.35
N GLY A 342 -3.78 26.12 11.34
CA GLY A 342 -4.37 27.08 10.43
C GLY A 342 -4.08 26.71 8.97
N ARG A 343 -5.07 26.79 8.08
CA ARG A 343 -4.96 26.39 6.67
C ARG A 343 -3.74 26.98 5.96
N TRP A 344 -3.53 28.27 6.12
CA TRP A 344 -2.42 28.98 5.45
C TRP A 344 -1.06 28.71 6.10
N ASP A 345 -1.06 28.46 7.42
CA ASP A 345 0.14 28.04 8.14
C ASP A 345 0.57 26.64 7.71
N ALA A 346 -0.37 25.69 7.64
CA ALA A 346 -0.13 24.35 7.09
C ALA A 346 0.43 24.42 5.67
N TYR A 347 -0.13 25.29 4.81
CA TYR A 347 0.35 25.46 3.44
C TYR A 347 1.80 25.96 3.40
N MET A 348 2.14 26.98 4.19
CA MET A 348 3.52 27.49 4.28
C MET A 348 4.49 26.48 4.89
N MET A 349 4.07 25.76 5.95
CA MET A 349 4.86 24.73 6.61
C MET A 349 5.18 23.57 5.66
N LEU A 350 4.21 23.09 4.91
CA LEU A 350 4.40 22.02 3.94
C LEU A 350 5.38 22.39 2.82
N SER A 351 5.51 23.67 2.48
CA SER A 351 6.54 24.14 1.55
C SER A 351 7.96 23.92 2.07
N GLN A 352 8.14 23.81 3.39
CA GLN A 352 9.45 23.68 4.04
C GLN A 352 9.78 22.22 4.42
N CYS A 353 8.79 21.44 4.85
CA CYS A 353 9.00 20.11 5.39
C CYS A 353 8.10 19.01 4.77
N GLY A 354 7.25 19.38 3.82
CA GLY A 354 6.43 18.42 3.08
C GLY A 354 7.27 17.43 2.26
N ARG A 355 6.72 16.26 2.05
CA ARG A 355 7.31 15.20 1.23
C ARG A 355 6.40 14.89 0.05
N VAL A 356 6.98 14.46 -1.05
CA VAL A 356 6.24 13.94 -2.20
C VAL A 356 6.74 12.54 -2.51
N ARG A 357 5.79 11.63 -2.73
CA ARG A 357 6.00 10.30 -3.28
C ARG A 357 5.32 10.24 -4.63
N LEU A 358 5.99 9.75 -5.63
CA LEU A 358 5.40 9.48 -6.92
C LEU A 358 5.03 7.99 -6.98
N GLY A 359 3.74 7.70 -7.01
CA GLY A 359 3.23 6.33 -7.13
C GLY A 359 3.50 5.80 -8.55
N ASN A 360 2.73 6.31 -9.51
CA ASN A 360 2.98 6.05 -10.91
C ASN A 360 2.82 7.33 -11.77
N PHE A 361 3.44 7.37 -12.93
CA PHE A 361 3.13 8.33 -13.98
C PHE A 361 3.10 7.65 -15.38
N VAL A 362 2.52 6.46 -15.40
CA VAL A 362 2.41 5.56 -16.56
C VAL A 362 0.96 5.19 -16.88
N ASP A 363 0.09 5.20 -15.90
CA ASP A 363 -1.31 4.82 -15.96
C ASP A 363 -2.24 5.91 -16.57
N PRO A 364 -3.54 5.60 -16.77
CA PRO A 364 -4.51 6.59 -17.26
C PRO A 364 -4.55 7.87 -16.44
N ASN A 365 -4.42 7.79 -15.11
CA ASN A 365 -4.11 8.90 -14.22
C ASN A 365 -2.78 8.65 -13.51
N TYR A 366 -2.07 9.73 -13.17
CA TYR A 366 -0.83 9.68 -12.39
C TYR A 366 -1.14 9.80 -10.91
N THR A 367 -0.39 9.13 -10.06
CA THR A 367 -0.61 9.17 -8.62
C THR A 367 0.54 9.85 -7.88
N VAL A 368 0.19 10.79 -7.02
CA VAL A 368 1.10 11.51 -6.13
C VAL A 368 0.62 11.38 -4.69
N GLY A 369 1.53 11.02 -3.79
CA GLY A 369 1.34 11.15 -2.35
C GLY A 369 2.04 12.39 -1.83
N ALA A 370 1.31 13.33 -1.19
CA ALA A 370 1.88 14.44 -0.44
C ALA A 370 1.82 14.14 1.05
N GLY A 371 2.95 14.19 1.74
CA GLY A 371 3.04 13.74 3.13
C GLY A 371 3.83 14.68 4.04
N ILE A 372 3.71 14.43 5.35
CA ILE A 372 4.44 15.12 6.40
C ILE A 372 4.81 14.14 7.52
N LEU A 373 5.98 14.30 8.13
CA LEU A 373 6.38 13.51 9.27
C LEU A 373 5.56 13.87 10.51
N LYS A 374 5.09 12.86 11.24
CA LYS A 374 4.31 13.02 12.47
C LYS A 374 5.01 13.82 13.54
N LYS A 375 6.34 13.71 13.64
CA LYS A 375 7.15 14.52 14.59
C LYS A 375 6.97 16.04 14.45
N TYR A 376 6.44 16.53 13.32
CA TYR A 376 6.15 17.94 13.11
C TYR A 376 4.72 18.33 13.48
N ILE A 377 3.84 17.34 13.66
CA ILE A 377 2.39 17.57 13.84
C ILE A 377 1.81 16.99 15.14
N ASP A 378 2.50 16.06 15.80
CA ASP A 378 2.00 15.41 17.03
C ASP A 378 2.25 16.21 18.31
N GLY A 379 2.80 17.44 18.22
CA GLY A 379 2.93 18.36 19.34
C GLY A 379 3.99 18.00 20.39
N GLU A 380 4.85 17.02 20.13
CA GLU A 380 6.05 16.81 20.95
C GLU A 380 7.08 17.90 20.61
N THR A 381 6.94 19.04 21.32
CA THR A 381 8.03 19.99 21.42
C THR A 381 9.13 19.33 22.24
N GLY A 382 10.26 19.02 21.59
CA GLY A 382 11.44 18.48 22.22
C GLY A 382 12.05 19.37 23.30
#